data_d2c54c5c168655a8ea49ec44bde6acdd
#
_entry.id   d2c54c5c168655a8ea49ec44bde6acdd
#
_cell.length_a   1.000
_cell.length_b   1.000
_cell.length_c   1.000
_cell.angle_alpha   90.00
_cell.angle_beta   90.00
_cell.angle_gamma   90.00
#
_symmetry.space_group_name_H-M   'P 1'
#
loop_
_entity.id
_entity.type
_entity.pdbx_description
1 polymer ?
#
loop_
_entity_poly.entity_id
_entity_poly.type
_entity_poly.pdbx_seq_one_letter_code
_entity_poly.pdbx_strand_id
1 'polypeptide(L)'
;MSFGSVISDARKRRSLSQKELASRIKKEDGTAISPQYLNDLERDRRNPPNQHLLDQLAGQLQLTREYLFYVAGTYPDDLKPAGTESPERVAAAFRAFRRALQK
;
A
#
# COMPACT_ATOMS: atom_id res chain seq x y z
N MET A 1 3.53 -12.60 -6.83
CA MET A 1 2.78 -11.33 -6.68
C MET A 1 3.62 -10.35 -5.90
N SER A 2 3.72 -9.12 -6.38
CA SER A 2 4.51 -8.06 -5.74
C SER A 2 3.64 -6.83 -5.54
N PHE A 3 4.13 -5.88 -4.73
CA PHE A 3 3.46 -4.59 -4.58
C PHE A 3 3.25 -3.93 -5.95
N GLY A 4 4.28 -3.89 -6.78
CA GLY A 4 4.19 -3.27 -8.10
C GLY A 4 3.15 -3.92 -8.99
N SER A 5 3.10 -5.25 -9.03
CA SER A 5 2.12 -5.94 -9.86
C SER A 5 0.69 -5.72 -9.36
N VAL A 6 0.51 -5.64 -8.03
CA VAL A 6 -0.82 -5.40 -7.46
C VAL A 6 -1.35 -4.04 -7.89
N ILE A 7 -0.53 -2.97 -7.77
CA ILE A 7 -1.00 -1.64 -8.17
C ILE A 7 -1.16 -1.51 -9.69
N SER A 8 -0.28 -2.14 -10.46
CA SER A 8 -0.39 -2.13 -11.91
C SER A 8 -1.68 -2.81 -12.38
N ASP A 9 -1.97 -4.00 -11.84
CA ASP A 9 -3.18 -4.73 -12.20
C ASP A 9 -4.44 -3.96 -11.79
N ALA A 10 -4.44 -3.38 -10.59
CA ALA A 10 -5.59 -2.59 -10.12
C ALA A 10 -5.80 -1.36 -10.99
N ARG A 11 -4.71 -0.69 -11.40
CA ARG A 11 -4.80 0.47 -12.30
C ARG A 11 -5.44 0.08 -13.63
N LYS A 12 -4.99 -1.04 -14.20
CA LYS A 12 -5.53 -1.52 -15.48
C LYS A 12 -7.00 -1.89 -15.37
N ARG A 13 -7.41 -2.50 -14.26
CA ARG A 13 -8.83 -2.81 -14.03
C ARG A 13 -9.68 -1.56 -13.97
N ARG A 14 -9.10 -0.43 -13.56
CA ARG A 14 -9.77 0.86 -13.51
C ARG A 14 -9.67 1.61 -14.84
N SER A 15 -9.03 1.02 -15.85
CA SER A 15 -8.81 1.63 -17.17
C SER A 15 -8.09 2.98 -17.08
N LEU A 16 -7.16 3.10 -16.13
CA LEU A 16 -6.36 4.31 -15.96
C LEU A 16 -4.98 4.12 -16.58
N SER A 17 -4.49 5.15 -17.27
CA SER A 17 -3.11 5.18 -17.71
C SER A 17 -2.21 5.51 -16.50
N GLN A 18 -0.91 5.26 -16.64
CA GLN A 18 0.04 5.68 -15.60
C GLN A 18 0.00 7.20 -15.40
N LYS A 19 -0.11 7.94 -16.49
CA LYS A 19 -0.18 9.41 -16.43
C LYS A 19 -1.43 9.86 -15.66
N GLU A 20 -2.58 9.25 -15.96
CA GLU A 20 -3.82 9.59 -15.27
C GLU A 20 -3.75 9.29 -13.77
N LEU A 21 -3.30 8.08 -13.42
CA LEU A 21 -3.20 7.72 -12.01
C LEU A 21 -2.20 8.63 -11.29
N ALA A 22 -1.03 8.84 -11.87
CA ALA A 22 -0.01 9.68 -11.24
C ALA A 22 -0.54 11.09 -10.96
N SER A 23 -1.35 11.66 -11.86
CA SER A 23 -1.90 13.00 -11.67
C SER A 23 -2.85 13.08 -10.48
N ARG A 24 -3.40 11.95 -10.03
CA ARG A 24 -4.35 11.89 -8.92
C ARG A 24 -3.70 11.58 -7.57
N ILE A 25 -2.40 11.27 -7.56
CA ILE A 25 -1.68 10.91 -6.33
C ILE A 25 -0.83 12.09 -5.94
N LYS A 26 -1.13 12.70 -4.79
CA LYS A 26 -0.49 13.94 -4.37
C LYS A 26 0.46 13.69 -3.22
N LYS A 27 1.67 14.25 -3.32
CA LYS A 27 2.61 14.29 -2.20
C LYS A 27 2.08 15.23 -1.12
N GLU A 28 2.73 15.23 0.04
CA GLU A 28 2.28 16.06 1.16
C GLU A 28 2.32 17.55 0.84
N ASP A 29 3.19 17.97 -0.08
CA ASP A 29 3.25 19.36 -0.54
C ASP A 29 2.17 19.71 -1.57
N GLY A 30 1.31 18.77 -1.93
CA GLY A 30 0.23 18.97 -2.88
C GLY A 30 0.57 18.74 -4.34
N THR A 31 1.83 18.46 -4.66
CA THR A 31 2.21 18.18 -6.05
C THR A 31 1.99 16.71 -6.38
N ALA A 32 1.62 16.44 -7.63
CA ALA A 32 1.39 15.07 -8.09
C ALA A 32 2.71 14.31 -8.21
N ILE A 33 2.66 12.99 -8.01
CA ILE A 33 3.81 12.14 -8.34
C ILE A 33 3.98 12.11 -9.85
N SER A 34 5.20 11.80 -10.31
CA SER A 34 5.47 11.72 -11.73
C SER A 34 5.03 10.36 -12.29
N PRO A 35 4.66 10.29 -13.59
CA PRO A 35 4.41 8.99 -14.22
C PRO A 35 5.63 8.07 -14.16
N GLN A 36 6.84 8.62 -14.23
CA GLN A 36 8.05 7.81 -14.13
C GLN A 36 8.19 7.16 -12.75
N TYR A 37 7.91 7.93 -11.68
CA TYR A 37 7.94 7.37 -10.34
C TYR A 37 6.92 6.24 -10.19
N LEU A 38 5.70 6.45 -10.70
CA LEU A 38 4.67 5.41 -10.68
C LEU A 38 5.11 4.17 -11.47
N ASN A 39 5.71 4.37 -12.63
CA ASN A 39 6.22 3.26 -13.43
C ASN A 39 7.27 2.46 -12.64
N ASP A 40 8.17 3.16 -11.94
CA ASP A 40 9.19 2.51 -11.13
C ASP A 40 8.57 1.71 -9.98
N LEU A 41 7.51 2.23 -9.35
CA LEU A 41 6.78 1.49 -8.32
C LEU A 41 6.14 0.23 -8.90
N GLU A 42 5.51 0.34 -10.08
CA GLU A 42 4.84 -0.79 -10.72
C GLU A 42 5.80 -1.88 -11.14
N ARG A 43 7.04 -1.53 -11.42
CA ARG A 43 8.09 -2.48 -11.81
C ARG A 43 8.98 -2.91 -10.65
N ASP A 44 8.60 -2.55 -9.44
CA ASP A 44 9.34 -2.89 -8.21
C ASP A 44 10.79 -2.39 -8.23
N ARG A 45 11.04 -1.27 -8.93
CA ARG A 45 12.35 -0.60 -8.95
C ARG A 45 12.51 0.38 -7.79
N ARG A 46 11.43 0.68 -7.09
CA ARG A 46 11.42 1.55 -5.93
C ARG A 46 10.68 0.83 -4.81
N ASN A 47 11.09 1.07 -3.59
CA ASN A 47 10.37 0.55 -2.43
C ASN A 47 8.97 1.14 -2.37
N PRO A 48 8.00 0.42 -1.77
CA PRO A 48 6.67 1.00 -1.57
C PRO A 48 6.75 2.34 -0.85
N PRO A 49 5.87 3.29 -1.21
CA PRO A 49 5.95 4.64 -0.64
C PRO A 49 5.44 4.71 0.81
N ASN A 50 5.49 5.91 1.39
CA ASN A 50 5.02 6.14 2.74
C ASN A 50 3.49 6.01 2.84
N GLN A 51 2.97 6.07 4.07
CA GLN A 51 1.54 5.88 4.33
C GLN A 51 0.67 6.88 3.57
N HIS A 52 1.09 8.14 3.49
CA HIS A 52 0.31 9.16 2.79
C HIS A 52 0.02 8.76 1.34
N LEU A 53 1.04 8.29 0.62
CA LEU A 53 0.89 7.87 -0.77
C LEU A 53 0.17 6.52 -0.87
N LEU A 54 0.43 5.60 0.07
CA LEU A 54 -0.28 4.31 0.08
C LEU A 54 -1.78 4.51 0.25
N ASP A 55 -2.21 5.41 1.13
CA ASP A 55 -3.63 5.69 1.33
C ASP A 55 -4.27 6.25 0.07
N GLN A 56 -3.59 7.14 -0.64
CA GLN A 56 -4.11 7.69 -1.88
C GLN A 56 -4.19 6.65 -2.98
N LEU A 57 -3.15 5.82 -3.11
CA LEU A 57 -3.17 4.72 -4.08
C LEU A 57 -4.33 3.78 -3.82
N ALA A 58 -4.54 3.40 -2.56
CA ALA A 58 -5.65 2.52 -2.20
C ALA A 58 -6.99 3.14 -2.61
N GLY A 59 -7.20 4.41 -2.30
CA GLY A 59 -8.44 5.10 -2.65
C GLY A 59 -8.67 5.17 -4.15
N GLN A 60 -7.66 5.56 -4.92
CA GLN A 60 -7.78 5.68 -6.36
C GLN A 60 -7.94 4.34 -7.06
N LEU A 61 -7.34 3.29 -6.50
CA LEU A 61 -7.38 1.95 -7.10
C LEU A 61 -8.53 1.09 -6.56
N GLN A 62 -9.34 1.63 -5.65
CA GLN A 62 -10.46 0.90 -5.03
C GLN A 62 -9.99 -0.38 -4.32
N LEU A 63 -8.84 -0.29 -3.67
CA LEU A 63 -8.32 -1.34 -2.79
C LEU A 63 -8.51 -0.89 -1.35
N THR A 64 -8.71 -1.85 -0.44
CA THR A 64 -8.72 -1.48 0.97
C THR A 64 -7.30 -1.09 1.39
N ARG A 65 -7.20 -0.12 2.32
CA ARG A 65 -5.89 0.30 2.79
C ARG A 65 -5.16 -0.85 3.49
N GLU A 66 -5.90 -1.68 4.22
CA GLU A 66 -5.32 -2.84 4.92
C GLU A 66 -4.65 -3.80 3.94
N TYR A 67 -5.32 -4.10 2.83
CA TYR A 67 -4.74 -4.98 1.82
C TYR A 67 -3.49 -4.38 1.20
N LEU A 68 -3.55 -3.10 0.81
CA LEU A 68 -2.41 -2.47 0.16
C LEU A 68 -1.22 -2.35 1.12
N PHE A 69 -1.46 -2.02 2.39
CA PHE A 69 -0.39 -1.97 3.39
C PHE A 69 0.23 -3.34 3.61
N TYR A 70 -0.62 -4.38 3.66
CA TYR A 70 -0.12 -5.75 3.78
C TYR A 70 0.81 -6.11 2.62
N VAL A 71 0.40 -5.81 1.38
CA VAL A 71 1.22 -6.09 0.20
C VAL A 71 2.51 -5.27 0.21
N ALA A 72 2.46 -4.05 0.72
CA ALA A 72 3.63 -3.19 0.85
C ALA A 72 4.59 -3.64 1.97
N GLY A 73 4.15 -4.57 2.83
CA GLY A 73 4.98 -5.08 3.93
C GLY A 73 5.06 -4.14 5.11
N THR A 74 4.04 -3.34 5.34
CA THR A 74 4.01 -2.39 6.44
C THR A 74 2.65 -2.41 7.14
N TYR A 75 2.51 -1.58 8.18
CA TYR A 75 1.27 -1.46 8.94
C TYR A 75 0.70 -0.07 8.82
N PRO A 76 -0.65 0.09 8.90
CA PRO A 76 -1.22 1.41 9.14
C PRO A 76 -0.69 2.00 10.45
N ASP A 77 -0.63 3.33 10.52
CA ASP A 77 -0.02 4.02 11.67
C ASP A 77 -0.68 3.66 13.00
N ASP A 78 -1.98 3.41 13.00
CA ASP A 78 -2.71 3.03 14.22
C ASP A 78 -2.30 1.65 14.75
N LEU A 79 -1.61 0.83 13.92
CA LEU A 79 -1.14 -0.49 14.31
C LEU A 79 0.37 -0.56 14.48
N LYS A 80 1.09 0.55 14.26
CA LYS A 80 2.55 0.56 14.44
C LYS A 80 2.91 0.51 15.92
N PRO A 81 4.08 -0.07 16.24
CA PRO A 81 4.48 -0.21 17.64
C PRO A 81 4.49 1.12 18.39
N ALA A 82 3.75 1.18 19.49
CA ALA A 82 3.73 2.34 20.38
C ALA A 82 4.56 2.11 21.64
N GLY A 83 5.11 0.90 21.80
CA GLY A 83 5.91 0.56 22.96
C GLY A 83 5.09 0.19 24.20
N THR A 84 3.77 0.13 24.07
CA THR A 84 2.88 -0.17 25.19
C THR A 84 2.23 -1.53 25.11
N GLU A 85 2.40 -2.22 23.99
CA GLU A 85 1.74 -3.52 23.76
C GLU A 85 2.49 -4.64 24.51
N SER A 86 1.74 -5.61 24.99
CA SER A 86 2.31 -6.83 25.54
C SER A 86 2.88 -7.68 24.41
N PRO A 87 4.13 -8.18 24.51
CA PRO A 87 4.68 -9.08 23.51
C PRO A 87 3.80 -10.31 23.26
N GLU A 88 3.18 -10.85 24.32
CA GLU A 88 2.30 -12.01 24.20
C GLU A 88 1.05 -11.71 23.40
N ARG A 89 0.45 -10.53 23.59
CA ARG A 89 -0.72 -10.11 22.83
C ARG A 89 -0.38 -9.91 21.37
N VAL A 90 0.76 -9.30 21.07
CA VAL A 90 1.20 -9.11 19.69
C VAL A 90 1.41 -10.46 19.02
N ALA A 91 2.08 -11.39 19.67
CA ALA A 91 2.30 -12.73 19.13
C ALA A 91 0.97 -13.45 18.88
N ALA A 92 0.03 -13.33 19.81
CA ALA A 92 -1.30 -13.95 19.65
C ALA A 92 -2.06 -13.36 18.46
N ALA A 93 -1.95 -12.04 18.27
CA ALA A 93 -2.60 -11.37 17.14
C ALA A 93 -2.02 -11.84 15.81
N PHE A 94 -0.70 -12.00 15.71
CA PHE A 94 -0.08 -12.51 14.49
C PHE A 94 -0.47 -13.96 14.21
N ARG A 95 -0.60 -14.80 15.24
CA ARG A 95 -1.07 -16.16 15.05
C ARG A 95 -2.51 -16.20 14.55
N ALA A 96 -3.37 -15.31 15.06
CA ALA A 96 -4.75 -15.21 14.59
C ALA A 96 -4.80 -14.74 13.13
N PHE A 97 -3.97 -13.77 12.80
CA PHE A 97 -3.85 -13.25 11.42
C PHE A 97 -3.40 -14.37 10.47
N ARG A 98 -2.39 -15.13 10.86
CA ARG A 98 -1.90 -16.24 10.05
C ARG A 98 -2.99 -17.28 9.81
N ARG A 99 -3.73 -17.65 10.87
CA ARG A 99 -4.83 -18.62 10.73
C ARG A 99 -5.90 -18.12 9.78
N ALA A 100 -6.24 -16.82 9.85
CA ALA A 100 -7.24 -16.23 8.96
C ALA A 100 -6.81 -16.28 7.50
N LEU A 101 -5.52 -16.06 7.21
CA LEU A 101 -5.02 -16.08 5.85
C LEU A 101 -4.88 -17.49 5.27
N GLN A 102 -4.74 -18.50 6.10
CA GLN A 102 -4.44 -19.87 5.67
C GLN A 102 -5.69 -20.73 5.48
N LYS A 103 -6.84 -20.16 5.41
CA LYS A 103 -8.09 -20.90 5.17
C LYS A 103 -8.17 -21.45 3.76
#